data_9fa52f53cdb373a542033ae32e34e8ea
#
_entry.id   9fa52f53cdb373a542033ae32e34e8ea
#
_cell.length_a   1.000
_cell.length_b   1.000
_cell.length_c   1.000
_cell.angle_alpha   90.00
_cell.angle_beta   90.00
_cell.angle_gamma   90.00
#
_symmetry.space_group_name_H-M   'P 1'
#
loop_
_entity.id
_entity.type
_entity.pdbx_description
1 polymer ?
#
loop_
_entity_poly.entity_id
_entity_poly.type
_entity_poly.pdbx_seq_one_letter_code
_entity_poly.pdbx_strand_id
1 'polypeptide(L)'
;MPGVLLFLPFLLVRFGLLAAKNRQALPRAAHFAPMQGREKIAYAVYQLATLEILLALCASRIQTGSTGTWHGGLVLYLLGLVLCAVSVLHFAAPDQDGLNTQGIYRLSRNPMYLGYFVCFLGMALLTRSWVLLALVLVFQGSAHWIILAEERWCQETFGEAYRQYRGRVRRYL
;
A
#
# COMPACT_ATOMS: atom_id res chain seq x y z
N MET A 1 17.99 15.63 -7.52
CA MET A 1 17.55 15.46 -6.11
C MET A 1 17.61 13.97 -5.76
N PRO A 2 17.96 13.57 -4.52
CA PRO A 2 17.94 12.16 -4.13
C PRO A 2 16.54 11.55 -4.24
N GLY A 3 16.45 10.31 -4.73
CA GLY A 3 15.18 9.61 -4.93
C GLY A 3 14.42 9.32 -3.63
N VAL A 4 15.14 9.15 -2.54
CA VAL A 4 14.55 8.91 -1.21
C VAL A 4 13.63 10.04 -0.74
N LEU A 5 13.77 11.25 -1.27
CA LEU A 5 12.87 12.36 -0.96
C LEU A 5 11.42 12.07 -1.39
N LEU A 6 11.22 11.22 -2.40
CA LEU A 6 9.87 10.78 -2.80
C LEU A 6 9.22 9.86 -1.75
N PHE A 7 10.01 9.23 -0.89
CA PHE A 7 9.49 8.34 0.14
C PHE A 7 8.95 9.12 1.36
N LEU A 8 9.43 10.33 1.62
CA LEU A 8 9.01 11.14 2.77
C LEU A 8 7.51 11.49 2.74
N PRO A 9 6.93 12.03 1.65
CA PRO A 9 5.49 12.27 1.58
C PRO A 9 4.66 10.99 1.76
N PHE A 10 5.12 9.86 1.22
CA PHE A 10 4.47 8.57 1.44
C PHE A 10 4.43 8.19 2.92
N LEU A 11 5.56 8.30 3.64
CA LEU A 11 5.62 8.01 5.08
C LEU A 11 4.73 8.97 5.89
N LEU A 12 4.73 10.27 5.54
CA LEU A 12 3.88 11.26 6.18
C LEU A 12 2.39 10.93 6.00
N VAL A 13 2.00 10.50 4.80
CA VAL A 13 0.63 10.06 4.54
C VAL A 13 0.33 8.75 5.29
N ARG A 14 1.21 7.75 5.19
CA ARG A 14 0.98 6.41 5.75
C ARG A 14 0.90 6.42 7.28
N PHE A 15 1.79 7.12 7.93
CA PHE A 15 1.92 7.11 9.39
C PHE A 15 1.55 8.44 10.04
N GLY A 16 1.98 9.57 9.47
CA GLY A 16 1.70 10.90 10.02
C GLY A 16 0.21 11.24 9.98
N LEU A 17 -0.42 11.09 8.82
CA LEU A 17 -1.86 11.36 8.67
C LEU A 17 -2.69 10.38 9.52
N LEU A 18 -2.32 9.08 9.56
CA LEU A 18 -2.99 8.09 10.39
C LEU A 18 -2.87 8.45 11.89
N ALA A 19 -1.67 8.79 12.35
CA ALA A 19 -1.42 9.20 13.74
C ALA A 19 -2.19 10.48 14.12
N ALA A 20 -2.25 11.44 13.22
CA ALA A 20 -2.98 12.68 13.42
C ALA A 20 -4.50 12.46 13.52
N LYS A 21 -5.03 11.51 12.71
CA LYS A 21 -6.47 11.21 12.69
C LYS A 21 -6.88 10.27 13.82
N ASN A 22 -6.14 9.20 14.05
CA ASN A 22 -6.44 8.20 15.09
C ASN A 22 -5.17 7.41 15.48
N ARG A 23 -4.54 7.80 16.58
CA ARG A 23 -3.33 7.11 17.09
C ARG A 23 -3.57 5.63 17.43
N GLN A 24 -4.77 5.28 17.86
CA GLN A 24 -5.12 3.90 18.18
C GLN A 24 -5.22 2.99 16.94
N ALA A 25 -5.34 3.59 15.75
CA ALA A 25 -5.32 2.84 14.49
C ALA A 25 -3.90 2.45 14.03
N LEU A 26 -2.83 3.04 14.58
CA LEU A 26 -1.44 2.73 14.21
C LEU A 26 -1.06 1.26 14.43
N PRO A 27 -1.29 0.66 15.63
CA PRO A 27 -1.01 -0.77 15.84
C PRO A 27 -1.79 -1.65 14.86
N ARG A 28 -3.05 -1.31 14.58
CA ARG A 28 -3.91 -2.03 13.64
C ARG A 28 -3.38 -1.96 12.21
N ALA A 29 -2.87 -0.80 11.78
CA ALA A 29 -2.27 -0.62 10.46
C ALA A 29 -0.88 -1.26 10.30
N ALA A 30 -0.19 -1.53 11.42
CA ALA A 30 1.09 -2.23 11.45
C ALA A 30 0.94 -3.74 11.71
N HIS A 31 -0.27 -4.20 12.03
CA HIS A 31 -0.55 -5.61 12.29
C HIS A 31 -0.66 -6.36 10.97
N PHE A 32 0.04 -7.48 10.87
CA PHE A 32 -0.11 -8.47 9.81
C PHE A 32 -0.88 -9.66 10.36
N ALA A 33 -1.81 -10.19 9.56
CA ALA A 33 -2.50 -11.43 9.90
C ALA A 33 -1.52 -12.60 10.09
N PRO A 34 -1.83 -13.61 10.91
CA PRO A 34 -0.99 -14.79 11.05
C PRO A 34 -0.76 -15.48 9.71
N MET A 35 0.51 -15.58 9.30
CA MET A 35 0.92 -16.19 8.04
C MET A 35 1.03 -17.70 8.16
N GLN A 36 0.52 -18.44 7.16
CA GLN A 36 0.54 -19.90 7.14
C GLN A 36 1.32 -20.43 5.93
N GLY A 37 2.08 -21.53 6.13
CA GLY A 37 2.76 -22.22 5.04
C GLY A 37 3.58 -21.29 4.14
N ARG A 38 3.25 -21.24 2.86
CA ARG A 38 3.94 -20.44 1.83
C ARG A 38 3.77 -18.92 2.01
N GLU A 39 2.76 -18.47 2.76
CA GLU A 39 2.56 -17.04 3.05
C GLU A 39 3.72 -16.46 3.87
N LYS A 40 4.39 -17.27 4.71
CA LYS A 40 5.60 -16.84 5.45
C LYS A 40 6.74 -16.44 4.51
N ILE A 41 6.89 -17.17 3.40
CA ILE A 41 7.89 -16.85 2.38
C ILE A 41 7.51 -15.55 1.69
N ALA A 42 6.24 -15.40 1.30
CA ALA A 42 5.75 -14.18 0.68
C ALA A 42 5.89 -12.96 1.62
N TYR A 43 5.66 -13.13 2.92
CA TYR A 43 5.89 -12.09 3.92
C TYR A 43 7.37 -11.69 4.00
N ALA A 44 8.29 -12.67 4.04
CA ALA A 44 9.73 -12.39 4.03
C ALA A 44 10.14 -11.65 2.75
N VAL A 45 9.65 -12.08 1.57
CA VAL A 45 9.89 -11.40 0.29
C VAL A 45 9.33 -9.98 0.30
N TYR A 46 8.13 -9.77 0.83
CA TYR A 46 7.52 -8.45 0.98
C TYR A 46 8.37 -7.50 1.84
N GLN A 47 8.85 -7.98 2.99
CA GLN A 47 9.69 -7.19 3.90
C GLN A 47 11.05 -6.84 3.26
N LEU A 48 11.68 -7.82 2.59
CA LEU A 48 12.92 -7.60 1.85
C LEU A 48 12.71 -6.62 0.70
N ALA A 49 11.67 -6.81 -0.12
CA ALA A 49 11.35 -5.89 -1.21
C ALA A 49 11.09 -4.46 -0.70
N THR A 50 10.44 -4.30 0.45
CA THR A 50 10.22 -2.99 1.07
C THR A 50 11.54 -2.32 1.45
N LEU A 51 12.46 -3.07 2.07
CA LEU A 51 13.79 -2.58 2.42
C LEU A 51 14.61 -2.23 1.17
N GLU A 52 14.61 -3.11 0.17
CA GLU A 52 15.34 -2.90 -1.09
C GLU A 52 14.80 -1.72 -1.89
N ILE A 53 13.48 -1.47 -1.88
CA ILE A 53 12.87 -0.27 -2.46
C ILE A 53 13.45 0.99 -1.80
N LEU A 54 13.55 1.01 -0.48
CA LEU A 54 14.14 2.14 0.25
C LEU A 54 15.61 2.34 -0.11
N LEU A 55 16.41 1.27 -0.11
CA LEU A 55 17.83 1.32 -0.47
C LEU A 55 18.02 1.77 -1.94
N ALA A 56 17.22 1.25 -2.86
CA ALA A 56 17.24 1.65 -4.26
C ALA A 56 16.88 3.13 -4.45
N LEU A 57 15.92 3.65 -3.67
CA LEU A 57 15.60 5.08 -3.66
C LEU A 57 16.73 5.94 -3.10
N CYS A 58 17.44 5.47 -2.06
CA CYS A 58 18.62 6.15 -1.54
C CYS A 58 19.75 6.22 -2.59
N ALA A 59 19.94 5.16 -3.37
CA ALA A 59 20.95 5.10 -4.43
C ALA A 59 20.54 5.83 -5.72
N SER A 60 19.26 6.13 -5.90
CA SER A 60 18.68 6.73 -7.10
C SER A 60 18.62 8.24 -7.02
N ARG A 61 18.49 8.88 -8.20
CA ARG A 61 18.21 10.33 -8.31
C ARG A 61 16.93 10.55 -9.11
N ILE A 62 16.16 11.56 -8.71
CA ILE A 62 14.99 12.00 -9.47
C ILE A 62 15.51 12.60 -10.79
N GLN A 63 15.04 12.04 -11.91
CA GLN A 63 15.37 12.48 -13.25
C GLN A 63 14.37 13.55 -13.67
N THR A 64 14.78 14.82 -13.55
CA THR A 64 13.98 15.94 -14.00
C THR A 64 14.12 16.13 -15.51
N GLY A 65 13.05 16.40 -16.22
CA GLY A 65 13.05 16.66 -17.65
C GLY A 65 11.66 16.60 -18.25
N SER A 66 11.43 17.29 -19.35
CA SER A 66 10.12 17.35 -20.03
C SER A 66 9.88 16.10 -20.90
N THR A 67 9.99 14.90 -20.31
CA THR A 67 9.73 13.64 -21.01
C THR A 67 8.41 13.03 -20.55
N GLY A 68 7.76 12.26 -21.44
CA GLY A 68 6.51 11.57 -21.12
C GLY A 68 6.61 10.66 -19.89
N THR A 69 7.78 10.02 -19.68
CA THR A 69 8.02 9.19 -18.48
C THR A 69 8.04 10.01 -17.20
N TRP A 70 8.54 11.24 -17.22
CA TRP A 70 8.53 12.12 -16.05
C TRP A 70 7.11 12.54 -15.69
N HIS A 71 6.33 13.01 -16.69
CA HIS A 71 4.94 13.42 -16.48
C HIS A 71 4.07 12.22 -16.01
N GLY A 72 4.21 11.07 -16.68
CA GLY A 72 3.52 9.86 -16.28
C GLY A 72 3.89 9.40 -14.86
N GLY A 73 5.18 9.45 -14.52
CA GLY A 73 5.68 9.14 -13.19
C GLY A 73 5.12 10.08 -12.12
N LEU A 74 5.07 11.39 -12.40
CA LEU A 74 4.51 12.39 -11.48
C LEU A 74 3.01 12.18 -11.26
N VAL A 75 2.25 11.93 -12.33
CA VAL A 75 0.81 11.66 -12.23
C VAL A 75 0.55 10.42 -11.40
N LEU A 76 1.26 9.30 -11.66
CA LEU A 76 1.11 8.07 -10.89
C LEU A 76 1.53 8.26 -9.43
N TYR A 77 2.62 8.97 -9.18
CA TYR A 77 3.08 9.24 -7.82
C TYR A 77 2.04 10.03 -7.01
N LEU A 78 1.51 11.13 -7.58
CA LEU A 78 0.49 11.94 -6.92
C LEU A 78 -0.82 11.18 -6.75
N LEU A 79 -1.26 10.44 -7.76
CA LEU A 79 -2.44 9.58 -7.68
C LEU A 79 -2.29 8.53 -6.58
N GLY A 80 -1.12 7.89 -6.50
CA GLY A 80 -0.81 6.92 -5.45
C GLY A 80 -0.84 7.52 -4.06
N LEU A 81 -0.29 8.74 -3.88
CA LEU A 81 -0.36 9.47 -2.60
C LEU A 81 -1.80 9.81 -2.21
N VAL A 82 -2.63 10.26 -3.17
CA VAL A 82 -4.05 10.56 -2.93
C VAL A 82 -4.81 9.29 -2.56
N LEU A 83 -4.63 8.20 -3.29
CA LEU A 83 -5.24 6.90 -2.97
C LEU A 83 -4.82 6.42 -1.57
N CYS A 84 -3.54 6.56 -1.22
CA CYS A 84 -3.02 6.25 0.10
C CYS A 84 -3.68 7.11 1.18
N ALA A 85 -3.76 8.43 0.98
CA ALA A 85 -4.34 9.36 1.93
C ALA A 85 -5.82 9.05 2.18
N VAL A 86 -6.60 8.87 1.10
CA VAL A 86 -8.02 8.53 1.20
C VAL A 86 -8.22 7.18 1.90
N SER A 87 -7.38 6.18 1.57
CA SER A 87 -7.44 4.86 2.22
C SER A 87 -7.13 4.93 3.71
N VAL A 88 -6.10 5.68 4.10
CA VAL A 88 -5.71 5.90 5.49
C VAL A 88 -6.81 6.62 6.28
N LEU A 89 -7.43 7.65 5.71
CA LEU A 89 -8.51 8.41 6.37
C LEU A 89 -9.72 7.51 6.67
N HIS A 90 -10.12 6.67 5.71
CA HIS A 90 -11.23 5.73 5.94
C HIS A 90 -10.82 4.58 6.86
N PHE A 91 -9.57 4.11 6.80
CA PHE A 91 -9.06 3.10 7.72
C PHE A 91 -9.03 3.58 9.17
N ALA A 92 -8.76 4.88 9.39
CA ALA A 92 -8.74 5.48 10.72
C ALA A 92 -10.11 5.54 11.40
N ALA A 93 -11.20 5.40 10.65
CA ALA A 93 -12.58 5.46 11.13
C ALA A 93 -13.34 4.19 10.73
N PRO A 94 -13.10 3.05 11.41
CA PRO A 94 -13.81 1.80 11.14
C PRO A 94 -15.28 1.90 11.52
N ASP A 95 -16.09 0.99 10.97
CA ASP A 95 -17.47 0.77 11.39
C ASP A 95 -17.53 0.31 12.86
N GLN A 96 -18.73 0.27 13.44
CA GLN A 96 -18.94 -0.11 14.85
C GLN A 96 -18.35 -1.48 15.20
N ASP A 97 -18.34 -2.41 14.24
CA ASP A 97 -17.79 -3.75 14.39
C ASP A 97 -16.25 -3.82 14.20
N GLY A 98 -15.59 -2.69 13.93
CA GLY A 98 -14.15 -2.61 13.68
C GLY A 98 -13.73 -2.93 12.24
N LEU A 99 -14.65 -3.33 11.37
CA LEU A 99 -14.42 -3.57 9.96
C LEU A 99 -14.45 -2.25 9.17
N ASN A 100 -13.62 -2.11 8.12
CA ASN A 100 -13.65 -0.96 7.23
C ASN A 100 -14.44 -1.34 5.97
N THR A 101 -15.66 -0.78 5.80
CA THR A 101 -16.52 -1.04 4.65
C THR A 101 -16.96 0.24 3.93
N GLN A 102 -16.63 1.41 4.49
CA GLN A 102 -17.09 2.71 4.02
C GLN A 102 -16.08 3.42 3.10
N GLY A 103 -16.55 4.44 2.40
CA GLY A 103 -15.72 5.29 1.55
C GLY A 103 -15.05 4.48 0.44
N ILE A 104 -13.73 4.58 0.29
CA ILE A 104 -12.96 3.88 -0.74
C ILE A 104 -13.00 2.34 -0.59
N TYR A 105 -13.30 1.83 0.61
CA TYR A 105 -13.50 0.39 0.88
C TYR A 105 -14.78 -0.17 0.24
N ARG A 106 -15.66 0.68 -0.32
CA ARG A 106 -16.78 0.24 -1.18
C ARG A 106 -16.34 -0.12 -2.59
N LEU A 107 -15.20 0.39 -3.04
CA LEU A 107 -14.66 0.15 -4.38
C LEU A 107 -13.66 -1.00 -4.40
N SER A 108 -12.84 -1.09 -3.35
CA SER A 108 -11.81 -2.11 -3.19
C SER A 108 -11.74 -2.54 -1.74
N ARG A 109 -11.50 -3.84 -1.48
CA ARG A 109 -11.25 -4.33 -0.12
C ARG A 109 -9.84 -3.99 0.37
N ASN A 110 -8.92 -3.73 -0.55
CA ASN A 110 -7.49 -3.51 -0.26
C ASN A 110 -6.95 -2.23 -0.90
N PRO A 111 -7.62 -1.07 -0.72
CA PRO A 111 -7.27 0.15 -1.44
C PRO A 111 -5.90 0.71 -1.03
N MET A 112 -5.42 0.42 0.19
CA MET A 112 -4.08 0.82 0.64
C MET A 112 -2.98 0.19 -0.20
N TYR A 113 -3.05 -1.13 -0.45
CA TYR A 113 -2.05 -1.83 -1.27
C TYR A 113 -2.04 -1.33 -2.70
N LEU A 114 -3.21 -0.99 -3.25
CA LEU A 114 -3.32 -0.36 -4.56
C LEU A 114 -2.63 1.03 -4.57
N GLY A 115 -2.87 1.85 -3.54
CA GLY A 115 -2.22 3.14 -3.37
C GLY A 115 -0.70 3.02 -3.29
N TYR A 116 -0.18 2.04 -2.54
CA TYR A 116 1.27 1.76 -2.45
C TYR A 116 1.84 1.40 -3.80
N PHE A 117 1.21 0.47 -4.51
CA PHE A 117 1.67 0.03 -5.82
C PHE A 117 1.76 1.19 -6.80
N VAL A 118 0.69 1.99 -6.94
CA VAL A 118 0.64 3.13 -7.86
C VAL A 118 1.69 4.19 -7.47
N CYS A 119 1.85 4.47 -6.17
CA CYS A 119 2.84 5.41 -5.68
C CYS A 119 4.28 4.97 -5.99
N PHE A 120 4.61 3.71 -5.69
CA PHE A 120 5.95 3.15 -5.93
C PHE A 120 6.26 3.01 -7.42
N LEU A 121 5.26 2.70 -8.24
CA LEU A 121 5.39 2.72 -9.70
C LEU A 121 5.74 4.13 -10.20
N GLY A 122 5.06 5.16 -9.66
CA GLY A 122 5.40 6.55 -9.92
C GLY A 122 6.84 6.90 -9.54
N MET A 123 7.31 6.44 -8.36
CA MET A 123 8.70 6.63 -7.93
C MET A 123 9.70 5.95 -8.87
N ALA A 124 9.40 4.74 -9.34
CA ALA A 124 10.25 4.02 -10.30
C ALA A 124 10.39 4.77 -11.62
N LEU A 125 9.30 5.35 -12.13
CA LEU A 125 9.33 6.17 -13.36
C LEU A 125 10.05 7.49 -13.16
N LEU A 126 9.85 8.18 -12.04
CA LEU A 126 10.51 9.46 -11.71
C LEU A 126 12.03 9.30 -11.55
N THR A 127 12.48 8.15 -11.09
CA THR A 127 13.91 7.83 -10.96
C THR A 127 14.47 7.11 -12.17
N ARG A 128 13.62 6.71 -13.14
CA ARG A 128 13.97 5.88 -14.32
C ARG A 128 14.78 4.64 -13.94
N SER A 129 14.48 4.05 -12.80
CA SER A 129 15.18 2.89 -12.26
C SER A 129 14.45 1.59 -12.61
N TRP A 130 15.02 0.79 -13.51
CA TRP A 130 14.51 -0.54 -13.83
C TRP A 130 14.60 -1.50 -12.64
N VAL A 131 15.62 -1.33 -11.80
CA VAL A 131 15.77 -2.09 -10.54
C VAL A 131 14.60 -1.79 -9.62
N LEU A 132 14.28 -0.51 -9.42
CA LEU A 132 13.15 -0.12 -8.59
C LEU A 132 11.83 -0.62 -9.16
N LEU A 133 11.65 -0.57 -10.48
CA LEU A 133 10.47 -1.13 -11.14
C LEU A 133 10.32 -2.64 -10.86
N ALA A 134 11.40 -3.40 -11.03
CA ALA A 134 11.40 -4.83 -10.74
C ALA A 134 11.05 -5.12 -9.26
N LEU A 135 11.64 -4.37 -8.32
CA LEU A 135 11.35 -4.49 -6.89
C LEU A 135 9.88 -4.17 -6.57
N VAL A 136 9.29 -3.17 -7.22
CA VAL A 136 7.87 -2.83 -7.06
C VAL A 136 6.96 -3.96 -7.55
N LEU A 137 7.33 -4.64 -8.64
CA LEU A 137 6.57 -5.81 -9.12
C LEU A 137 6.68 -7.00 -8.16
N VAL A 138 7.87 -7.26 -7.60
CA VAL A 138 8.08 -8.29 -6.57
C VAL A 138 7.28 -7.95 -5.30
N PHE A 139 7.31 -6.69 -4.86
CA PHE A 139 6.51 -6.18 -3.74
C PHE A 139 5.03 -6.44 -3.97
N GLN A 140 4.49 -6.07 -5.13
CA GLN A 140 3.07 -6.26 -5.44
C GLN A 140 2.68 -7.74 -5.53
N GLY A 141 3.53 -8.59 -6.12
CA GLY A 141 3.32 -10.03 -6.18
C GLY A 141 3.28 -10.67 -4.78
N SER A 142 4.21 -10.29 -3.90
CA SER A 142 4.25 -10.77 -2.51
C SER A 142 3.09 -10.21 -1.67
N ALA A 143 2.69 -8.95 -1.87
CA ALA A 143 1.54 -8.33 -1.22
C ALA A 143 0.23 -9.10 -1.47
N HIS A 144 0.08 -9.72 -2.64
CA HIS A 144 -1.10 -10.55 -2.93
C HIS A 144 -1.30 -11.67 -1.89
N TRP A 145 -0.22 -12.35 -1.50
CA TRP A 145 -0.29 -13.41 -0.49
C TRP A 145 -0.59 -12.86 0.92
N ILE A 146 -0.07 -11.69 1.24
CA ILE A 146 -0.39 -11.01 2.50
C ILE A 146 -1.88 -10.65 2.54
N ILE A 147 -2.41 -10.10 1.46
CA ILE A 147 -3.84 -9.80 1.33
C ILE A 147 -4.70 -11.06 1.53
N LEU A 148 -4.29 -12.20 1.00
CA LEU A 148 -5.01 -13.47 1.21
C LEU A 148 -5.05 -13.88 2.69
N ALA A 149 -3.94 -13.72 3.40
CA ALA A 149 -3.86 -13.98 4.83
C ALA A 149 -4.73 -13.01 5.64
N GLU A 150 -4.71 -11.71 5.30
CA GLU A 150 -5.55 -10.68 5.91
C GLU A 150 -7.04 -10.94 5.66
N GLU A 151 -7.44 -11.33 4.44
CA GLU A 151 -8.82 -11.70 4.13
C GLU A 151 -9.29 -12.92 4.90
N ARG A 152 -8.42 -13.92 5.10
CA ARG A 152 -8.71 -15.09 5.94
C ARG A 152 -8.92 -14.66 7.40
N TRP A 153 -8.00 -13.87 7.94
CA TRP A 153 -8.12 -13.34 9.30
C TRP A 153 -9.40 -12.50 9.49
N CYS A 154 -9.74 -11.64 8.52
CA CYS A 154 -11.00 -10.90 8.55
C CYS A 154 -12.23 -11.82 8.56
N GLN A 155 -12.17 -12.93 7.79
CA GLN A 155 -13.25 -13.93 7.76
C GLN A 155 -13.41 -14.63 9.12
N GLU A 156 -12.30 -14.94 9.78
CA GLU A 156 -12.29 -15.58 11.10
C GLU A 156 -12.75 -14.61 12.20
N THR A 157 -12.37 -13.34 12.10
CA THR A 157 -12.63 -12.31 13.12
C THR A 157 -14.04 -11.73 13.01
N PHE A 158 -14.50 -11.39 11.81
CA PHE A 158 -15.77 -10.69 11.56
C PHE A 158 -16.88 -11.60 11.01
N GLY A 159 -16.59 -12.86 10.72
CA GLY A 159 -17.55 -13.88 10.33
C GLY A 159 -18.47 -13.49 9.18
N GLU A 160 -19.78 -13.45 9.45
CA GLU A 160 -20.81 -13.19 8.44
C GLU A 160 -20.76 -11.74 7.91
N ALA A 161 -20.42 -10.77 8.74
CA ALA A 161 -20.29 -9.36 8.31
C ALA A 161 -19.24 -9.21 7.20
N TYR A 162 -18.06 -9.86 7.37
CA TYR A 162 -17.04 -9.86 6.34
C TYR A 162 -17.44 -10.66 5.09
N ARG A 163 -18.16 -11.77 5.26
CA ARG A 163 -18.65 -12.60 4.15
C ARG A 163 -19.59 -11.82 3.22
N GLN A 164 -20.54 -11.07 3.79
CA GLN A 164 -21.44 -10.19 3.07
C GLN A 164 -20.70 -9.04 2.36
N TYR A 165 -19.74 -8.41 3.05
CA TYR A 165 -18.89 -7.38 2.45
C TYR A 165 -18.09 -7.92 1.28
N ARG A 166 -17.44 -9.09 1.44
CA ARG A 166 -16.68 -9.76 0.39
C ARG A 166 -17.53 -10.11 -0.85
N GLY A 167 -18.80 -10.42 -0.68
CA GLY A 167 -19.73 -10.71 -1.77
C GLY A 167 -20.09 -9.49 -2.61
N ARG A 168 -19.94 -8.27 -2.08
CA ARG A 168 -20.32 -7.01 -2.75
C ARG A 168 -19.13 -6.25 -3.31
N VAL A 169 -17.95 -6.38 -2.73
CA VAL A 169 -16.78 -5.56 -3.06
C VAL A 169 -15.64 -6.46 -3.57
N ARG A 170 -15.02 -6.05 -4.65
CA ARG A 170 -13.88 -6.77 -5.25
C ARG A 170 -12.62 -6.63 -4.38
N ARG A 171 -11.65 -7.56 -4.58
CA ARG A 171 -10.38 -7.54 -3.85
C ARG A 171 -9.53 -6.32 -4.20
N TYR A 172 -9.48 -5.97 -5.48
CA TYR A 172 -8.72 -4.82 -5.98
C TYR A 172 -9.65 -3.77 -6.59
N LEU A 173 -10.11 -3.95 -7.82
CA LEU A 173 -11.01 -3.05 -8.54
C LEU A 173 -12.06 -3.85 -9.33
#